data_190638da84efbe985f3e5283af938a60
#
_entry.id   190638da84efbe985f3e5283af938a60
#
_cell.length_a   1.000
_cell.length_b   1.000
_cell.length_c   1.000
_cell.angle_alpha   90.00
_cell.angle_beta   90.00
_cell.angle_gamma   90.00
#
_symmetry.space_group_name_H-M   'P 1'
#
loop_
_entity.id
_entity.type
_entity.pdbx_description
1 polymer ?
#
loop_
_entity_poly.entity_id
_entity_poly.type
_entity_poly.pdbx_seq_one_letter_code
_entity_poly.pdbx_strand_id
1 'polypeptide(L)'
;AGTSSMQIEGGHASGDRGRCIWDDLGEVPGAIKDGTGANHRGVEHVEMLETDLNIMKDLSLDSYRFSISWPRVQPTGSGAFNEKGMAFYDRLIDGLLERDIAPNLTLYHWDLPSELQAIGGWTNPRVVDLFREYAAKMSSRYGDRVKYWATMNEPWCVAWLGNLTGEHAPGIRDLPTAVRVAHQLVRAHALGSQAIKSQSPKVLVGAVNNLTNPMLIGEATKENLKDLQIVDGYKNRWWMQGMYEGKYPADLVEIFEKETGIFCDENEIGDVSFGRDWIGLNYYNADVFSGGGTGVGLFPGTTSIQGAGYGTERTDMGWSWTPDGIKTTLIEISQKYPDIPVFVSENGSCYNDGPSEDGKIHDAKRDEYLSLYIKSCVEAYKSGVNLKGYYLWSLLDNFEWAWGFEMRFGLVHVDFKNKMKRTPKESALGYRDLIRSSKN
;
A
#
# COMPACT_ATOMS: atom_id res chain seq x y z
N ALA A 1 2.17 -12.61 4.61
CA ALA A 1 2.67 -11.94 3.40
C ALA A 1 1.54 -11.16 2.72
N GLY A 2 1.90 -10.20 1.88
CA GLY A 2 0.96 -9.37 1.15
C GLY A 2 1.13 -9.41 -0.37
N THR A 3 0.07 -9.00 -1.10
CA THR A 3 0.08 -8.72 -2.54
C THR A 3 -1.02 -7.69 -2.86
N SER A 4 -1.02 -7.16 -4.09
CA SER A 4 -2.16 -6.39 -4.62
C SER A 4 -2.70 -6.98 -5.91
N SER A 5 -3.98 -6.76 -6.15
CA SER A 5 -4.72 -7.33 -7.29
C SER A 5 -4.11 -6.96 -8.64
N MET A 6 -3.88 -5.66 -8.86
CA MET A 6 -3.35 -5.16 -10.13
C MET A 6 -1.97 -5.74 -10.45
N GLN A 7 -1.13 -5.96 -9.43
CA GLN A 7 0.24 -6.42 -9.59
C GLN A 7 0.33 -7.92 -9.90
N ILE A 8 -0.62 -8.74 -9.45
CA ILE A 8 -0.49 -10.20 -9.57
C ILE A 8 -1.57 -10.90 -10.39
N GLU A 9 -2.81 -10.39 -10.42
CA GLU A 9 -3.97 -11.18 -10.87
C GLU A 9 -4.02 -11.46 -12.38
N GLY A 10 -3.69 -10.45 -13.21
CA GLY A 10 -3.91 -10.56 -14.66
C GLY A 10 -5.39 -10.39 -15.05
N GLY A 11 -5.75 -10.95 -16.20
CA GLY A 11 -7.15 -11.07 -16.63
C GLY A 11 -7.72 -9.90 -17.45
N HIS A 12 -6.98 -8.80 -17.68
CA HIS A 12 -7.48 -7.73 -18.56
C HIS A 12 -7.58 -8.20 -20.02
N ALA A 13 -6.53 -8.83 -20.53
CA ALA A 13 -6.51 -9.29 -21.93
C ALA A 13 -7.54 -10.38 -22.23
N SER A 14 -7.99 -11.14 -21.22
CA SER A 14 -9.06 -12.14 -21.35
C SER A 14 -10.47 -11.56 -21.23
N GLY A 15 -10.61 -10.25 -20.96
CA GLY A 15 -11.90 -9.61 -20.73
C GLY A 15 -12.54 -9.95 -19.36
N ASP A 16 -11.80 -10.54 -18.45
CA ASP A 16 -12.31 -10.94 -17.13
C ASP A 16 -12.39 -9.79 -16.13
N ARG A 17 -11.77 -8.65 -16.43
CA ARG A 17 -11.88 -7.39 -15.67
C ARG A 17 -11.98 -6.18 -16.59
N GLY A 18 -12.58 -5.08 -16.10
CA GLY A 18 -12.53 -3.77 -16.78
C GLY A 18 -11.12 -3.15 -16.76
N ARG A 19 -10.95 -2.08 -17.51
CA ARG A 19 -9.72 -1.28 -17.50
C ARG A 19 -9.61 -0.45 -16.23
N CYS A 20 -8.39 -0.19 -15.82
CA CYS A 20 -8.09 0.76 -14.73
C CYS A 20 -7.03 1.78 -15.17
N ILE A 21 -6.84 2.79 -14.34
CA ILE A 21 -5.87 3.87 -14.60
C ILE A 21 -4.44 3.38 -14.85
N TRP A 22 -4.05 2.22 -14.33
CA TRP A 22 -2.73 1.62 -14.60
C TRP A 22 -2.63 0.97 -15.97
N ASP A 23 -3.72 0.43 -16.51
CA ASP A 23 -3.75 -0.02 -17.92
C ASP A 23 -3.59 1.18 -18.84
N ASP A 24 -4.24 2.31 -18.51
CA ASP A 24 -4.18 3.53 -19.31
C ASP A 24 -2.79 4.17 -19.26
N LEU A 25 -2.19 4.29 -18.07
CA LEU A 25 -0.81 4.79 -17.92
C LEU A 25 0.19 3.87 -18.62
N GLY A 26 -0.01 2.55 -18.56
CA GLY A 26 0.86 1.56 -19.19
C GLY A 26 0.96 1.70 -20.71
N GLU A 27 -0.05 2.28 -21.36
CA GLU A 27 -0.03 2.57 -22.80
C GLU A 27 0.76 3.85 -23.14
N VAL A 28 1.10 4.68 -22.16
CA VAL A 28 1.89 5.90 -22.38
C VAL A 28 3.37 5.52 -22.53
N PRO A 29 4.01 5.83 -23.67
CA PRO A 29 5.40 5.47 -23.90
C PRO A 29 6.33 6.04 -22.80
N GLY A 30 7.11 5.16 -22.18
CA GLY A 30 8.08 5.54 -21.15
C GLY A 30 7.49 5.77 -19.75
N ALA A 31 6.18 5.63 -19.55
CA ALA A 31 5.57 5.74 -18.23
C ALA A 31 5.96 4.54 -17.32
N ILE A 32 6.08 3.34 -17.91
CA ILE A 32 6.63 2.16 -17.24
C ILE A 32 8.06 1.96 -17.72
N LYS A 33 9.01 1.98 -16.78
CA LYS A 33 10.46 2.09 -17.07
C LYS A 33 11.02 0.93 -17.87
N ASP A 34 10.53 -0.29 -17.67
CA ASP A 34 10.96 -1.49 -18.40
C ASP A 34 10.19 -1.72 -19.71
N GLY A 35 9.24 -0.85 -20.06
CA GLY A 35 8.44 -0.93 -21.27
C GLY A 35 7.35 -2.01 -21.29
N THR A 36 7.08 -2.67 -20.16
CA THR A 36 6.10 -3.79 -20.07
C THR A 36 4.66 -3.36 -19.86
N GLY A 37 4.39 -2.07 -19.63
CA GLY A 37 3.10 -1.55 -19.17
C GLY A 37 1.90 -1.89 -20.07
N ALA A 38 2.03 -1.71 -21.39
CA ALA A 38 0.92 -1.89 -22.34
C ALA A 38 0.36 -3.32 -22.43
N ASN A 39 1.15 -4.33 -22.04
CA ASN A 39 0.77 -5.74 -22.09
C ASN A 39 0.81 -6.40 -20.72
N HIS A 40 0.68 -5.62 -19.68
CA HIS A 40 0.75 -6.10 -18.32
C HIS A 40 -0.33 -7.15 -18.02
N ARG A 41 0.09 -8.32 -17.58
CA ARG A 41 -0.77 -9.47 -17.24
C ARG A 41 -0.72 -9.87 -15.78
N GLY A 42 -0.16 -9.03 -14.90
CA GLY A 42 0.20 -9.49 -13.57
C GLY A 42 1.13 -10.70 -13.65
N VAL A 43 0.93 -11.64 -12.75
CA VAL A 43 1.65 -12.92 -12.74
C VAL A 43 0.69 -14.12 -12.80
N GLU A 44 -0.47 -13.92 -13.41
CA GLU A 44 -1.48 -14.94 -13.67
C GLU A 44 -1.98 -15.64 -12.37
N HIS A 45 -2.11 -14.86 -11.28
CA HIS A 45 -2.59 -15.40 -10.00
C HIS A 45 -4.00 -16.00 -10.09
N VAL A 46 -4.87 -15.45 -10.94
CA VAL A 46 -6.23 -15.99 -11.14
C VAL A 46 -6.19 -17.43 -11.67
N GLU A 47 -5.31 -17.70 -12.63
CA GLU A 47 -5.11 -19.01 -13.25
C GLU A 47 -4.30 -19.95 -12.33
N MET A 48 -3.38 -19.37 -11.55
CA MET A 48 -2.44 -20.10 -10.68
C MET A 48 -2.91 -20.18 -9.22
N LEU A 49 -4.18 -19.85 -8.92
CA LEU A 49 -4.70 -19.71 -7.56
C LEU A 49 -4.35 -20.89 -6.64
N GLU A 50 -4.61 -22.11 -7.07
CA GLU A 50 -4.33 -23.31 -6.27
C GLU A 50 -2.84 -23.51 -5.99
N THR A 51 -1.99 -23.18 -6.98
CA THR A 51 -0.53 -23.23 -6.82
C THR A 51 -0.08 -22.24 -5.77
N ASP A 52 -0.55 -20.99 -5.85
CA ASP A 52 -0.18 -19.94 -4.94
C ASP A 52 -0.71 -20.19 -3.51
N LEU A 53 -1.94 -20.70 -3.36
CA LEU A 53 -2.49 -21.10 -2.07
C LEU A 53 -1.67 -22.24 -1.41
N ASN A 54 -1.22 -23.22 -2.19
CA ASN A 54 -0.39 -24.31 -1.68
C ASN A 54 1.01 -23.78 -1.25
N ILE A 55 1.58 -22.86 -2.00
CA ILE A 55 2.83 -22.19 -1.60
C ILE A 55 2.67 -21.44 -0.28
N MET A 56 1.58 -20.71 -0.09
CA MET A 56 1.28 -20.00 1.18
C MET A 56 1.22 -20.99 2.36
N LYS A 57 0.57 -22.15 2.18
CA LYS A 57 0.52 -23.21 3.18
C LYS A 57 1.90 -23.79 3.48
N ASP A 58 2.69 -24.09 2.43
CA ASP A 58 4.02 -24.67 2.57
C ASP A 58 4.98 -23.69 3.28
N LEU A 59 4.80 -22.39 3.07
CA LEU A 59 5.49 -21.32 3.78
C LEU A 59 4.94 -21.08 5.20
N SER A 60 3.93 -21.84 5.64
CA SER A 60 3.34 -21.73 6.98
C SER A 60 2.79 -20.35 7.33
N LEU A 61 2.29 -19.61 6.34
CA LEU A 61 1.70 -18.30 6.58
C LEU A 61 0.45 -18.40 7.47
N ASP A 62 0.35 -17.53 8.48
CA ASP A 62 -0.84 -17.44 9.34
C ASP A 62 -1.92 -16.56 8.75
N SER A 63 -1.51 -15.60 7.92
CA SER A 63 -2.41 -14.64 7.30
C SER A 63 -1.89 -14.18 5.94
N TYR A 64 -2.81 -13.89 5.06
CA TYR A 64 -2.52 -13.34 3.75
C TYR A 64 -3.31 -12.05 3.52
N ARG A 65 -2.57 -10.97 3.22
CA ARG A 65 -3.14 -9.67 2.86
C ARG A 65 -3.20 -9.55 1.35
N PHE A 66 -4.38 -9.25 0.82
CA PHE A 66 -4.63 -9.08 -0.61
C PHE A 66 -5.60 -7.91 -0.84
N SER A 67 -5.63 -7.39 -2.06
CA SER A 67 -6.65 -6.42 -2.45
C SER A 67 -7.67 -7.01 -3.41
N ILE A 68 -8.88 -6.44 -3.39
CA ILE A 68 -9.88 -6.70 -4.43
C ILE A 68 -9.66 -5.73 -5.59
N SER A 69 -9.62 -6.24 -6.81
CA SER A 69 -9.62 -5.40 -8.00
C SER A 69 -11.04 -4.83 -8.22
N TRP A 70 -11.19 -3.53 -7.99
CA TRP A 70 -12.47 -2.86 -8.25
C TRP A 70 -12.96 -3.08 -9.68
N PRO A 71 -12.12 -2.89 -10.75
CA PRO A 71 -12.55 -3.16 -12.12
C PRO A 71 -12.82 -4.66 -12.42
N ARG A 72 -12.38 -5.61 -11.60
CA ARG A 72 -12.78 -7.02 -11.75
C ARG A 72 -14.18 -7.27 -11.25
N VAL A 73 -14.52 -6.73 -10.09
CA VAL A 73 -15.84 -6.96 -9.47
C VAL A 73 -16.91 -5.98 -9.93
N GLN A 74 -16.50 -4.82 -10.47
CA GLN A 74 -17.39 -3.81 -11.06
C GLN A 74 -16.66 -3.10 -12.21
N PRO A 75 -16.73 -3.62 -13.43
CA PRO A 75 -15.85 -3.24 -14.56
C PRO A 75 -15.77 -1.75 -14.88
N THR A 76 -16.88 -1.02 -14.72
CA THR A 76 -16.96 0.42 -14.96
C THR A 76 -16.88 1.25 -13.68
N GLY A 77 -16.74 0.59 -12.52
CA GLY A 77 -16.78 1.26 -11.21
C GLY A 77 -18.17 1.74 -10.77
N SER A 78 -19.19 1.48 -11.59
CA SER A 78 -20.59 1.83 -11.32
C SER A 78 -21.54 0.81 -11.96
N GLY A 79 -22.82 0.81 -11.57
CA GLY A 79 -23.81 -0.10 -12.14
C GLY A 79 -23.65 -1.54 -11.68
N ALA A 80 -23.82 -2.50 -12.62
CA ALA A 80 -23.85 -3.92 -12.28
C ALA A 80 -22.50 -4.47 -11.81
N PHE A 81 -22.55 -5.33 -10.80
CA PHE A 81 -21.39 -6.09 -10.34
C PHE A 81 -21.17 -7.34 -11.19
N ASN A 82 -19.91 -7.73 -11.35
CA ASN A 82 -19.49 -8.90 -12.10
C ASN A 82 -19.42 -10.13 -11.18
N GLU A 83 -20.41 -11.00 -11.27
CA GLU A 83 -20.48 -12.22 -10.43
C GLU A 83 -19.29 -13.15 -10.67
N LYS A 84 -18.75 -13.25 -11.89
CA LYS A 84 -17.55 -14.05 -12.19
C LYS A 84 -16.33 -13.49 -11.45
N GLY A 85 -16.18 -12.16 -11.46
CA GLY A 85 -15.13 -11.47 -10.72
C GLY A 85 -15.24 -11.67 -9.22
N MET A 86 -16.46 -11.57 -8.67
CA MET A 86 -16.70 -11.82 -7.24
C MET A 86 -16.46 -13.29 -6.86
N ALA A 87 -16.85 -14.26 -7.71
CA ALA A 87 -16.63 -15.68 -7.46
C ALA A 87 -15.14 -16.07 -7.42
N PHE A 88 -14.26 -15.31 -8.06
CA PHE A 88 -12.81 -15.50 -7.89
C PHE A 88 -12.38 -15.25 -6.44
N TYR A 89 -12.84 -14.15 -5.84
CA TYR A 89 -12.50 -13.83 -4.44
C TYR A 89 -13.19 -14.77 -3.44
N ASP A 90 -14.37 -15.33 -3.76
CA ASP A 90 -14.94 -16.42 -2.96
C ASP A 90 -13.95 -17.59 -2.89
N ARG A 91 -13.44 -18.06 -4.06
CA ARG A 91 -12.48 -19.16 -4.10
C ARG A 91 -11.16 -18.85 -3.38
N LEU A 92 -10.66 -17.61 -3.51
CA LEU A 92 -9.45 -17.18 -2.81
C LEU A 92 -9.66 -17.21 -1.29
N ILE A 93 -10.75 -16.60 -0.80
CA ILE A 93 -11.06 -16.54 0.64
C ILE A 93 -11.29 -17.94 1.21
N ASP A 94 -12.11 -18.75 0.56
CA ASP A 94 -12.41 -20.11 1.00
C ASP A 94 -11.14 -20.97 0.98
N GLY A 95 -10.33 -20.88 -0.08
CA GLY A 95 -9.06 -21.59 -0.20
C GLY A 95 -8.02 -21.20 0.87
N LEU A 96 -8.00 -19.94 1.31
CA LEU A 96 -7.19 -19.49 2.46
C LEU A 96 -7.69 -20.14 3.76
N LEU A 97 -8.99 -20.05 4.02
CA LEU A 97 -9.60 -20.58 5.24
C LEU A 97 -9.47 -22.12 5.36
N GLU A 98 -9.60 -22.85 4.25
CA GLU A 98 -9.35 -24.30 4.18
C GLU A 98 -7.90 -24.69 4.54
N ARG A 99 -6.99 -23.71 4.48
CA ARG A 99 -5.56 -23.89 4.82
C ARG A 99 -5.17 -23.25 6.14
N ASP A 100 -6.15 -22.84 6.95
CA ASP A 100 -5.96 -22.11 8.21
C ASP A 100 -5.19 -20.79 8.05
N ILE A 101 -5.33 -20.12 6.90
CA ILE A 101 -4.71 -18.82 6.61
C ILE A 101 -5.78 -17.72 6.73
N ALA A 102 -5.61 -16.80 7.66
CA ALA A 102 -6.56 -15.71 7.88
C ALA A 102 -6.49 -14.68 6.74
N PRO A 103 -7.62 -14.39 6.05
CA PRO A 103 -7.65 -13.34 5.04
C PRO A 103 -7.64 -11.95 5.68
N ASN A 104 -6.83 -11.02 5.10
CA ASN A 104 -6.84 -9.59 5.40
C ASN A 104 -7.05 -8.84 4.08
N LEU A 105 -8.17 -8.15 3.97
CA LEU A 105 -8.67 -7.63 2.70
C LEU A 105 -8.49 -6.11 2.61
N THR A 106 -7.92 -5.66 1.49
CA THR A 106 -7.85 -4.24 1.11
C THR A 106 -8.82 -3.98 -0.04
N LEU A 107 -9.68 -2.95 0.08
CA LEU A 107 -10.66 -2.63 -0.96
C LEU A 107 -10.05 -1.88 -2.14
N TYR A 108 -9.15 -0.94 -1.90
CA TYR A 108 -8.56 -0.13 -2.95
C TYR A 108 -7.03 -0.13 -2.86
N HIS A 109 -6.39 -0.65 -3.89
CA HIS A 109 -4.95 -0.67 -4.04
C HIS A 109 -4.56 -0.17 -5.44
N TRP A 110 -4.97 1.09 -5.71
CA TRP A 110 -4.59 1.97 -6.81
C TRP A 110 -5.22 1.68 -8.18
N ASP A 111 -6.03 0.65 -8.31
CA ASP A 111 -6.65 0.21 -9.56
C ASP A 111 -8.05 0.82 -9.80
N LEU A 112 -8.12 2.16 -9.79
CA LEU A 112 -9.37 2.89 -10.09
C LEU A 112 -9.85 2.54 -11.51
N PRO A 113 -11.11 2.12 -11.68
CA PRO A 113 -11.69 1.92 -13.01
C PRO A 113 -11.51 3.13 -13.93
N SER A 114 -11.07 2.92 -15.18
CA SER A 114 -10.80 4.00 -16.14
C SER A 114 -12.01 4.91 -16.37
N GLU A 115 -13.22 4.36 -16.35
CA GLU A 115 -14.44 5.16 -16.51
C GLU A 115 -14.70 6.10 -15.33
N LEU A 116 -14.26 5.74 -14.12
CA LEU A 116 -14.30 6.67 -12.97
C LEU A 116 -13.26 7.77 -13.13
N GLN A 117 -12.10 7.47 -13.69
CA GLN A 117 -11.11 8.51 -14.01
C GLN A 117 -11.64 9.47 -15.09
N ALA A 118 -12.37 8.98 -16.09
CA ALA A 118 -12.96 9.79 -17.13
C ALA A 118 -13.97 10.84 -16.63
N ILE A 119 -14.59 10.61 -15.47
CA ILE A 119 -15.50 11.58 -14.82
C ILE A 119 -14.80 12.44 -13.76
N GLY A 120 -13.45 12.41 -13.70
CA GLY A 120 -12.65 13.23 -12.80
C GLY A 120 -11.93 12.45 -11.68
N GLY A 121 -12.06 11.12 -11.65
CA GLY A 121 -11.37 10.27 -10.66
C GLY A 121 -11.68 10.71 -9.23
N TRP A 122 -10.70 10.60 -8.36
CA TRP A 122 -10.87 10.97 -6.95
C TRP A 122 -11.09 12.47 -6.69
N THR A 123 -10.98 13.37 -7.70
CA THR A 123 -11.40 14.78 -7.52
C THR A 123 -12.91 14.95 -7.53
N ASN A 124 -13.65 13.97 -8.06
CA ASN A 124 -15.10 14.02 -8.16
C ASN A 124 -15.74 13.37 -6.92
N PRO A 125 -16.52 14.10 -6.11
CA PRO A 125 -17.20 13.54 -4.94
C PRO A 125 -18.08 12.32 -5.26
N ARG A 126 -18.61 12.21 -6.48
CA ARG A 126 -19.40 11.05 -6.90
C ARG A 126 -18.58 9.74 -6.85
N VAL A 127 -17.28 9.79 -7.08
CA VAL A 127 -16.40 8.61 -6.97
C VAL A 127 -16.32 8.12 -5.52
N VAL A 128 -16.36 9.00 -4.54
CA VAL A 128 -16.45 8.65 -3.11
C VAL A 128 -17.77 7.92 -2.80
N ASP A 129 -18.88 8.37 -3.36
CA ASP A 129 -20.17 7.68 -3.21
C ASP A 129 -20.15 6.28 -3.85
N LEU A 130 -19.56 6.16 -5.05
CA LEU A 130 -19.42 4.88 -5.74
C LEU A 130 -18.49 3.93 -4.97
N PHE A 131 -17.43 4.46 -4.36
CA PHE A 131 -16.57 3.66 -3.47
C PHE A 131 -17.33 3.15 -2.23
N ARG A 132 -18.19 3.97 -1.66
CA ARG A 132 -19.08 3.58 -0.56
C ARG A 132 -20.03 2.44 -0.98
N GLU A 133 -20.63 2.52 -2.18
CA GLU A 133 -21.51 1.48 -2.73
C GLU A 133 -20.71 0.17 -2.96
N TYR A 134 -19.49 0.27 -3.53
CA TYR A 134 -18.58 -0.85 -3.72
C TYR A 134 -18.19 -1.49 -2.38
N ALA A 135 -17.80 -0.69 -1.39
CA ALA A 135 -17.42 -1.16 -0.06
C ALA A 135 -18.58 -1.92 0.63
N ALA A 136 -19.81 -1.40 0.55
CA ALA A 136 -20.99 -2.06 1.06
C ALA A 136 -21.24 -3.41 0.39
N LYS A 137 -21.13 -3.49 -0.95
CA LYS A 137 -21.32 -4.73 -1.70
C LYS A 137 -20.28 -5.79 -1.34
N MET A 138 -19.00 -5.41 -1.26
CA MET A 138 -17.93 -6.34 -0.88
C MET A 138 -18.11 -6.84 0.55
N SER A 139 -18.46 -5.96 1.49
CA SER A 139 -18.73 -6.33 2.88
C SER A 139 -19.94 -7.27 3.00
N SER A 140 -21.02 -7.01 2.26
CA SER A 140 -22.18 -7.90 2.20
C SER A 140 -21.82 -9.30 1.65
N ARG A 141 -20.83 -9.42 0.77
CA ARG A 141 -20.42 -10.70 0.15
C ARG A 141 -19.44 -11.48 1.01
N TYR A 142 -18.46 -10.82 1.63
CA TYR A 142 -17.30 -11.47 2.25
C TYR A 142 -17.18 -11.22 3.75
N GLY A 143 -18.01 -10.37 4.34
CA GLY A 143 -17.89 -9.96 5.74
C GLY A 143 -18.21 -11.07 6.76
N ASP A 144 -18.79 -12.18 6.33
CA ASP A 144 -19.00 -13.39 7.12
C ASP A 144 -17.68 -14.19 7.32
N ARG A 145 -16.73 -14.06 6.41
CA ARG A 145 -15.49 -14.85 6.33
C ARG A 145 -14.21 -14.03 6.56
N VAL A 146 -14.23 -12.72 6.28
CA VAL A 146 -13.06 -11.83 6.40
C VAL A 146 -13.21 -10.94 7.62
N LYS A 147 -12.29 -11.04 8.57
CA LYS A 147 -12.31 -10.26 9.80
C LYS A 147 -11.69 -8.87 9.66
N TYR A 148 -10.54 -8.74 8.96
CA TYR A 148 -9.77 -7.51 8.86
C TYR A 148 -9.92 -6.88 7.48
N TRP A 149 -10.31 -5.60 7.45
CA TRP A 149 -10.60 -4.83 6.24
C TRP A 149 -9.80 -3.53 6.25
N ALA A 150 -9.05 -3.27 5.19
CA ALA A 150 -8.51 -1.97 4.89
C ALA A 150 -9.36 -1.30 3.80
N THR A 151 -9.78 -0.06 4.01
CA THR A 151 -10.48 0.68 2.96
C THR A 151 -9.57 0.96 1.78
N MET A 152 -8.31 1.34 2.06
CA MET A 152 -7.34 1.67 1.01
C MET A 152 -5.91 1.43 1.45
N ASN A 153 -5.03 1.28 0.46
CA ASN A 153 -3.59 1.22 0.61
C ASN A 153 -2.95 2.54 0.19
N GLU A 154 -2.11 3.09 1.05
CA GLU A 154 -1.22 4.22 0.79
C GLU A 154 -1.88 5.39 0.03
N PRO A 155 -2.87 6.05 0.62
CA PRO A 155 -3.54 7.18 -0.02
C PRO A 155 -2.57 8.32 -0.36
N TRP A 156 -1.44 8.41 0.33
CA TRP A 156 -0.34 9.31 0.01
C TRP A 156 0.16 9.07 -1.42
N CYS A 157 0.42 7.83 -1.82
CA CYS A 157 0.88 7.51 -3.18
C CYS A 157 -0.18 7.89 -4.22
N VAL A 158 -1.45 7.61 -3.94
CA VAL A 158 -2.56 7.97 -4.84
C VAL A 158 -2.63 9.48 -5.05
N ALA A 159 -2.60 10.27 -3.97
CA ALA A 159 -2.70 11.72 -4.07
C ALA A 159 -1.46 12.35 -4.72
N TRP A 160 -0.27 11.98 -4.24
CA TRP A 160 0.93 12.74 -4.57
C TRP A 160 1.74 12.13 -5.71
N LEU A 161 1.97 10.83 -5.73
CA LEU A 161 2.65 10.21 -6.88
C LEU A 161 1.75 10.14 -8.11
N GLY A 162 0.46 9.93 -7.92
CA GLY A 162 -0.51 9.88 -9.00
C GLY A 162 -0.94 11.24 -9.55
N ASN A 163 -1.01 12.27 -8.69
CA ASN A 163 -1.64 13.54 -9.07
C ASN A 163 -0.75 14.80 -8.90
N LEU A 164 0.42 14.70 -8.24
CA LEU A 164 1.38 15.79 -8.16
C LEU A 164 2.62 15.54 -9.01
N THR A 165 3.28 14.39 -8.84
CA THR A 165 4.51 14.08 -9.58
C THR A 165 4.24 13.40 -10.92
N GLY A 166 3.09 12.72 -11.04
CA GLY A 166 2.70 11.97 -12.23
C GLY A 166 3.54 10.72 -12.47
N GLU A 167 4.26 10.24 -11.45
CA GLU A 167 5.03 9.00 -11.52
C GLU A 167 4.12 7.76 -11.51
N HIS A 168 3.02 7.84 -10.77
CA HIS A 168 1.99 6.80 -10.72
C HIS A 168 0.76 7.18 -11.54
N ALA A 169 -0.08 6.20 -11.83
CA ALA A 169 -1.37 6.45 -12.45
C ALA A 169 -2.27 7.34 -11.54
N PRO A 170 -3.02 8.26 -12.10
CA PRO A 170 -3.31 8.51 -13.52
C PRO A 170 -2.27 9.37 -14.27
N GLY A 171 -1.13 9.72 -13.70
CA GLY A 171 -0.05 10.46 -14.37
C GLY A 171 -0.27 11.99 -14.40
N ILE A 172 -1.09 12.53 -13.50
CA ILE A 172 -1.40 13.96 -13.39
C ILE A 172 -0.27 14.69 -12.64
N ARG A 173 0.01 15.93 -13.06
CA ARG A 173 1.03 16.81 -12.45
C ARG A 173 0.42 18.15 -12.10
N ASP A 174 -0.40 18.16 -11.04
CA ASP A 174 -1.14 19.36 -10.66
C ASP A 174 -1.39 19.38 -9.15
N LEU A 175 -0.85 20.40 -8.46
CA LEU A 175 -0.96 20.50 -7.00
C LEU A 175 -2.41 20.67 -6.51
N PRO A 176 -3.24 21.56 -7.10
CA PRO A 176 -4.65 21.66 -6.72
C PRO A 176 -5.40 20.33 -6.84
N THR A 177 -5.15 19.56 -7.91
CA THR A 177 -5.73 18.22 -8.08
C THR A 177 -5.27 17.28 -6.98
N ALA A 178 -3.98 17.23 -6.66
CA ALA A 178 -3.43 16.37 -5.62
C ALA A 178 -4.04 16.66 -4.23
N VAL A 179 -4.21 17.95 -3.88
CA VAL A 179 -4.85 18.37 -2.62
C VAL A 179 -6.32 17.94 -2.56
N ARG A 180 -7.09 18.12 -3.65
CA ARG A 180 -8.48 17.63 -3.72
C ARG A 180 -8.54 16.12 -3.55
N VAL A 181 -7.68 15.37 -4.24
CA VAL A 181 -7.60 13.90 -4.13
C VAL A 181 -7.28 13.50 -2.70
N ALA A 182 -6.30 14.16 -2.04
CA ALA A 182 -5.94 13.87 -0.66
C ALA A 182 -7.12 14.04 0.31
N HIS A 183 -7.93 15.08 0.14
CA HIS A 183 -9.15 15.30 0.91
C HIS A 183 -10.21 14.22 0.64
N GLN A 184 -10.48 13.92 -0.64
CA GLN A 184 -11.50 12.94 -1.02
C GLN A 184 -11.14 11.51 -0.58
N LEU A 185 -9.87 11.14 -0.52
CA LEU A 185 -9.44 9.84 -0.02
C LEU A 185 -9.71 9.68 1.49
N VAL A 186 -9.53 10.74 2.29
CA VAL A 186 -9.92 10.73 3.70
C VAL A 186 -11.42 10.55 3.87
N ARG A 187 -12.24 11.26 3.07
CA ARG A 187 -13.70 11.08 3.02
C ARG A 187 -14.09 9.66 2.61
N ALA A 188 -13.42 9.12 1.57
CA ALA A 188 -13.68 7.76 1.09
C ALA A 188 -13.37 6.72 2.18
N HIS A 189 -12.32 6.92 2.98
CA HIS A 189 -12.06 6.07 4.14
C HIS A 189 -13.22 6.10 5.14
N ALA A 190 -13.66 7.26 5.58
CA ALA A 190 -14.73 7.39 6.58
C ALA A 190 -16.05 6.78 6.07
N LEU A 191 -16.49 7.16 4.88
CA LEU A 191 -17.77 6.71 4.31
C LEU A 191 -17.73 5.23 3.91
N GLY A 192 -16.58 4.76 3.39
CA GLY A 192 -16.36 3.33 3.09
C GLY A 192 -16.38 2.47 4.35
N SER A 193 -15.74 2.93 5.43
CA SER A 193 -15.75 2.24 6.73
C SER A 193 -17.13 2.12 7.31
N GLN A 194 -17.91 3.19 7.28
CA GLN A 194 -19.31 3.18 7.70
C GLN A 194 -20.13 2.18 6.87
N ALA A 195 -19.92 2.17 5.55
CA ALA A 195 -20.62 1.24 4.65
C ALA A 195 -20.27 -0.22 4.95
N ILE A 196 -19.00 -0.53 5.20
CA ILE A 196 -18.55 -1.87 5.61
C ILE A 196 -19.25 -2.29 6.91
N LYS A 197 -19.20 -1.44 7.94
CA LYS A 197 -19.76 -1.75 9.26
C LYS A 197 -21.29 -1.88 9.23
N SER A 198 -21.98 -1.15 8.34
CA SER A 198 -23.43 -1.26 8.20
C SER A 198 -23.87 -2.62 7.64
N GLN A 199 -23.04 -3.27 6.82
CA GLN A 199 -23.31 -4.60 6.30
C GLN A 199 -22.79 -5.71 7.23
N SER A 200 -21.62 -5.51 7.83
CA SER A 200 -20.94 -6.49 8.66
C SER A 200 -20.38 -5.84 9.94
N PRO A 201 -21.23 -5.64 10.97
CA PRO A 201 -20.86 -4.85 12.16
C PRO A 201 -19.69 -5.43 12.98
N LYS A 202 -19.36 -6.72 12.81
CA LYS A 202 -18.33 -7.41 13.60
C LYS A 202 -16.94 -7.38 12.95
N VAL A 203 -16.82 -6.96 11.70
CA VAL A 203 -15.50 -6.86 11.05
C VAL A 203 -14.70 -5.69 11.60
N LEU A 204 -13.40 -5.77 11.49
CA LEU A 204 -12.47 -4.72 11.96
C LEU A 204 -11.95 -3.93 10.76
N VAL A 205 -12.18 -2.62 10.78
CA VAL A 205 -11.87 -1.73 9.65
C VAL A 205 -10.76 -0.76 10.03
N GLY A 206 -9.78 -0.60 9.15
CA GLY A 206 -8.70 0.37 9.24
C GLY A 206 -8.27 0.89 7.87
N ALA A 207 -7.17 1.60 7.84
CA ALA A 207 -6.48 2.03 6.63
C ALA A 207 -5.00 1.64 6.69
N VAL A 208 -4.39 1.53 5.54
CA VAL A 208 -2.96 1.24 5.41
C VAL A 208 -2.25 2.49 4.91
N ASN A 209 -1.31 2.99 5.70
CA ASN A 209 -0.57 4.21 5.42
C ASN A 209 0.94 3.93 5.32
N ASN A 210 1.60 4.51 4.31
CA ASN A 210 3.05 4.50 4.17
C ASN A 210 3.67 5.64 4.99
N LEU A 211 3.74 5.42 6.29
CA LEU A 211 4.32 6.39 7.21
C LEU A 211 5.84 6.26 7.24
N THR A 212 6.50 7.36 7.56
CA THR A 212 7.95 7.43 7.63
C THR A 212 8.38 8.17 8.87
N ASN A 213 9.65 8.00 9.26
CA ASN A 213 10.31 8.88 10.21
C ASN A 213 11.18 9.87 9.42
N PRO A 214 10.72 11.12 9.19
CA PRO A 214 11.50 12.10 8.46
C PRO A 214 12.78 12.46 9.24
N MET A 215 13.93 12.27 8.61
CA MET A 215 15.24 12.47 9.22
C MET A 215 15.96 13.64 8.53
N LEU A 216 16.50 14.58 9.32
CA LEU A 216 17.36 15.66 8.82
C LEU A 216 18.83 15.26 8.96
N ILE A 217 19.57 15.34 7.83
CA ILE A 217 21.02 15.27 7.82
C ILE A 217 21.59 16.69 7.68
N GLY A 218 22.57 17.04 8.53
CA GLY A 218 23.21 18.33 8.53
C GLY A 218 22.71 19.26 9.63
N GLU A 219 22.76 20.57 9.39
CA GLU A 219 22.46 21.56 10.42
C GLU A 219 20.96 21.68 10.68
N ALA A 220 20.56 21.52 11.94
CA ALA A 220 19.18 21.68 12.40
C ALA A 220 18.84 23.18 12.59
N THR A 221 18.89 23.95 11.50
CA THR A 221 18.44 25.34 11.53
C THR A 221 16.93 25.43 11.80
N LYS A 222 16.46 26.55 12.30
CA LYS A 222 15.03 26.79 12.52
C LYS A 222 14.20 26.59 11.23
N GLU A 223 14.76 26.99 10.10
CA GLU A 223 14.13 26.83 8.78
C GLU A 223 14.03 25.37 8.38
N ASN A 224 15.15 24.62 8.44
CA ASN A 224 15.16 23.19 8.10
C ASN A 224 14.23 22.38 9.01
N LEU A 225 14.14 22.69 10.31
CA LEU A 225 13.22 22.04 11.23
C LEU A 225 11.75 22.36 10.91
N LYS A 226 11.45 23.59 10.45
CA LYS A 226 10.12 23.94 9.96
C LYS A 226 9.77 23.17 8.70
N ASP A 227 10.69 23.08 7.74
CA ASP A 227 10.50 22.30 6.53
C ASP A 227 10.27 20.82 6.84
N LEU A 228 11.03 20.26 7.79
CA LEU A 228 10.86 18.88 8.23
C LEU A 228 9.48 18.65 8.88
N GLN A 229 8.97 19.62 9.65
CA GLN A 229 7.61 19.58 10.20
C GLN A 229 6.53 19.55 9.11
N ILE A 230 6.75 20.31 8.01
CA ILE A 230 5.84 20.31 6.85
C ILE A 230 5.88 18.93 6.16
N VAL A 231 7.08 18.36 6.00
CA VAL A 231 7.23 17.02 5.43
C VAL A 231 6.52 15.97 6.29
N ASP A 232 6.69 15.97 7.61
CA ASP A 232 5.94 15.10 8.53
C ASP A 232 4.43 15.33 8.39
N GLY A 233 4.02 16.59 8.27
CA GLY A 233 2.62 16.94 8.03
C GLY A 233 2.06 16.26 6.77
N TYR A 234 2.75 16.42 5.68
CA TYR A 234 2.38 15.93 4.36
C TYR A 234 2.45 14.40 4.22
N LYS A 235 3.45 13.76 4.83
CA LYS A 235 3.65 12.32 4.77
C LYS A 235 2.80 11.57 5.80
N ASN A 236 2.73 12.05 7.03
CA ASN A 236 2.19 11.33 8.17
C ASN A 236 0.90 11.96 8.72
N ARG A 237 0.98 13.22 9.19
CA ARG A 237 -0.08 13.83 10.01
C ARG A 237 -1.38 14.07 9.25
N TRP A 238 -1.33 14.39 7.97
CA TRP A 238 -2.52 14.56 7.13
C TRP A 238 -3.40 13.30 7.13
N TRP A 239 -2.75 12.16 6.91
CA TRP A 239 -3.45 10.88 6.82
C TRP A 239 -3.90 10.38 8.18
N MET A 240 -3.02 10.41 9.16
CA MET A 240 -3.33 9.91 10.49
C MET A 240 -4.40 10.74 11.20
N GLN A 241 -4.30 12.06 11.15
CA GLN A 241 -5.32 12.91 11.75
C GLN A 241 -6.63 12.88 10.95
N GLY A 242 -6.56 12.93 9.62
CA GLY A 242 -7.74 12.87 8.78
C GLY A 242 -8.54 11.58 8.98
N MET A 243 -7.87 10.44 8.94
CA MET A 243 -8.52 9.13 8.98
C MET A 243 -8.88 8.64 10.40
N TYR A 244 -8.14 9.07 11.42
CA TYR A 244 -8.30 8.55 12.78
C TYR A 244 -8.82 9.58 13.78
N GLU A 245 -8.75 10.89 13.46
CA GLU A 245 -9.21 11.98 14.34
C GLU A 245 -10.31 12.83 13.69
N GLY A 246 -10.54 12.72 12.37
CA GLY A 246 -11.53 13.50 11.63
C GLY A 246 -11.18 14.97 11.48
N LYS A 247 -9.89 15.32 11.51
CA LYS A 247 -9.38 16.68 11.36
C LYS A 247 -8.07 16.71 10.60
N TYR A 248 -7.64 17.88 10.15
CA TYR A 248 -6.38 18.06 9.44
C TYR A 248 -5.35 18.84 10.28
N PRO A 249 -4.02 18.67 9.99
CA PRO A 249 -2.99 19.54 10.56
C PRO A 249 -3.21 21.00 10.09
N ALA A 250 -3.43 21.93 11.02
CA ALA A 250 -3.77 23.32 10.71
C ALA A 250 -2.70 24.01 9.86
N ASP A 251 -1.41 23.71 10.11
CA ASP A 251 -0.27 24.21 9.33
C ASP A 251 -0.34 23.79 7.85
N LEU A 252 -0.80 22.57 7.56
CA LEU A 252 -0.97 22.11 6.17
C LEU A 252 -2.22 22.68 5.51
N VAL A 253 -3.34 22.79 6.24
CA VAL A 253 -4.55 23.44 5.71
C VAL A 253 -4.23 24.84 5.25
N GLU A 254 -3.52 25.64 6.07
CA GLU A 254 -3.09 27.00 5.70
C GLU A 254 -2.19 27.01 4.45
N ILE A 255 -1.22 26.10 4.37
CA ILE A 255 -0.31 25.99 3.22
C ILE A 255 -1.10 25.60 1.97
N PHE A 256 -1.95 24.58 2.03
CA PHE A 256 -2.68 24.13 0.86
C PHE A 256 -3.69 25.18 0.35
N GLU A 257 -4.41 25.83 1.24
CA GLU A 257 -5.31 26.93 0.87
C GLU A 257 -4.55 28.07 0.20
N LYS A 258 -3.43 28.49 0.77
CA LYS A 258 -2.59 29.54 0.22
C LYS A 258 -2.02 29.19 -1.16
N GLU A 259 -1.48 28.00 -1.33
CA GLU A 259 -0.79 27.58 -2.56
C GLU A 259 -1.77 27.17 -3.68
N THR A 260 -2.98 26.74 -3.34
CA THR A 260 -3.93 26.15 -4.32
C THR A 260 -5.30 26.82 -4.37
N GLY A 261 -5.66 27.60 -3.37
CA GLY A 261 -7.04 28.10 -3.19
C GLY A 261 -8.04 27.00 -2.81
N ILE A 262 -7.57 25.80 -2.47
CA ILE A 262 -8.45 24.68 -2.08
C ILE A 262 -8.59 24.67 -0.57
N PHE A 263 -9.83 24.80 -0.12
CA PHE A 263 -10.21 24.60 1.28
C PHE A 263 -10.69 23.16 1.49
N CYS A 264 -10.03 22.44 2.40
CA CYS A 264 -10.41 21.07 2.78
C CYS A 264 -11.30 21.16 4.04
N ASP A 265 -12.61 21.09 3.86
CA ASP A 265 -13.57 21.21 4.96
C ASP A 265 -13.63 19.91 5.78
N GLU A 266 -13.21 19.96 7.04
CA GLU A 266 -13.25 18.83 7.96
C GLU A 266 -14.68 18.31 8.19
N ASN A 267 -15.70 19.16 8.08
CA ASN A 267 -17.12 18.76 8.21
C ASN A 267 -17.55 17.78 7.10
N GLU A 268 -16.84 17.74 5.98
CA GLU A 268 -17.11 16.81 4.89
C GLU A 268 -16.51 15.42 5.10
N ILE A 269 -15.59 15.23 6.06
CA ILE A 269 -14.88 13.95 6.28
C ILE A 269 -15.88 12.84 6.62
N GLY A 270 -16.84 13.11 7.47
CA GLY A 270 -17.76 12.10 7.99
C GLY A 270 -17.26 11.49 9.32
N ASP A 271 -17.92 10.42 9.76
CA ASP A 271 -17.60 9.77 11.04
C ASP A 271 -16.48 8.75 10.87
N VAL A 272 -15.27 9.11 11.32
CA VAL A 272 -14.09 8.25 11.26
C VAL A 272 -14.09 7.11 12.29
N SER A 273 -14.99 7.11 13.26
CA SER A 273 -15.04 6.09 14.30
C SER A 273 -15.24 4.67 13.76
N PHE A 274 -15.88 4.53 12.60
CA PHE A 274 -16.08 3.25 11.92
C PHE A 274 -14.81 2.64 11.33
N GLY A 275 -13.77 3.45 11.06
CA GLY A 275 -12.51 3.03 10.43
C GLY A 275 -11.30 2.98 11.38
N ARG A 276 -11.51 2.98 12.71
CA ARG A 276 -10.46 3.10 13.73
C ARG A 276 -10.13 1.80 14.46
N ASP A 277 -10.52 0.65 13.96
CA ASP A 277 -10.30 -0.61 14.68
C ASP A 277 -8.83 -1.03 14.66
N TRP A 278 -8.04 -0.61 13.69
CA TRP A 278 -6.61 -0.88 13.56
C TRP A 278 -5.90 0.09 12.63
N ILE A 279 -4.58 0.18 12.76
CA ILE A 279 -3.70 0.97 11.90
C ILE A 279 -2.79 0.03 11.11
N GLY A 280 -2.73 0.21 9.78
CA GLY A 280 -1.74 -0.43 8.93
C GLY A 280 -0.56 0.50 8.68
N LEU A 281 0.65 -0.01 8.94
CA LEU A 281 1.90 0.65 8.63
C LEU A 281 2.60 -0.06 7.48
N ASN A 282 2.77 0.62 6.35
CA ASN A 282 3.74 0.24 5.35
C ASN A 282 5.02 1.04 5.60
N TYR A 283 6.14 0.32 5.73
CA TYR A 283 7.43 0.94 6.00
C TYR A 283 8.53 0.21 5.26
N TYR A 284 9.30 0.93 4.47
CA TYR A 284 10.44 0.39 3.73
C TYR A 284 11.76 1.06 4.10
N ASN A 285 11.72 2.38 4.22
CA ASN A 285 12.87 3.22 4.59
C ASN A 285 12.42 4.52 5.23
N ALA A 286 13.30 5.18 5.94
CA ALA A 286 13.10 6.55 6.38
C ALA A 286 13.21 7.52 5.20
N ASP A 287 12.41 8.58 5.19
CA ASP A 287 12.63 9.72 4.32
C ASP A 287 13.73 10.60 4.91
N VAL A 288 14.83 10.72 4.20
CA VAL A 288 16.01 11.45 4.66
C VAL A 288 16.19 12.72 3.85
N PHE A 289 16.37 13.83 4.53
CA PHE A 289 16.48 15.16 3.94
C PHE A 289 17.75 15.88 4.39
N SER A 290 18.28 16.74 3.52
CA SER A 290 19.35 17.70 3.85
C SER A 290 18.82 19.10 3.70
N GLY A 291 19.21 20.00 4.62
CA GLY A 291 18.97 21.44 4.49
C GLY A 291 19.96 22.12 3.55
N GLY A 292 19.73 23.41 3.27
CA GLY A 292 20.63 24.23 2.47
C GLY A 292 20.52 24.03 0.96
N GLY A 293 19.43 23.46 0.47
CA GLY A 293 19.15 23.37 -0.96
C GLY A 293 18.97 24.75 -1.61
N THR A 294 19.40 24.88 -2.87
CA THR A 294 19.32 26.12 -3.63
C THR A 294 18.06 26.29 -4.47
N GLY A 295 17.10 25.36 -4.31
CA GLY A 295 15.90 25.27 -5.13
C GLY A 295 14.58 25.50 -4.38
N VAL A 296 13.50 25.52 -5.16
CA VAL A 296 12.14 25.42 -4.63
C VAL A 296 12.00 24.09 -3.90
N GLY A 297 11.40 24.09 -2.71
CA GLY A 297 11.18 22.87 -1.94
C GLY A 297 10.42 21.83 -2.73
N LEU A 298 10.74 20.56 -2.47
CA LEU A 298 10.10 19.42 -3.11
C LEU A 298 8.61 19.27 -2.70
N PHE A 299 8.25 19.80 -1.53
CA PHE A 299 6.92 19.76 -0.95
C PHE A 299 6.33 21.17 -0.79
N PRO A 300 4.99 21.32 -0.83
CA PRO A 300 4.35 22.61 -0.62
C PRO A 300 4.82 23.29 0.67
N GLY A 301 5.20 24.55 0.56
CA GLY A 301 5.66 25.37 1.69
C GLY A 301 7.09 25.13 2.16
N THR A 302 7.83 24.16 1.59
CA THR A 302 9.26 23.96 1.89
C THR A 302 10.13 24.75 0.93
N THR A 303 11.28 25.22 1.39
CA THR A 303 12.19 26.06 0.61
C THR A 303 13.62 25.53 0.51
N SER A 304 14.08 24.82 1.53
CA SER A 304 15.49 24.43 1.64
C SER A 304 15.74 22.92 1.79
N ILE A 305 14.68 22.11 1.95
CA ILE A 305 14.82 20.68 2.23
C ILE A 305 14.83 19.85 0.95
N GLN A 306 15.74 18.91 0.84
CA GLN A 306 15.89 18.00 -0.29
C GLN A 306 16.12 16.57 0.18
N GLY A 307 15.67 15.59 -0.62
CA GLY A 307 15.96 14.18 -0.39
C GLY A 307 17.48 13.94 -0.35
N ALA A 308 17.96 13.20 0.62
CA ALA A 308 19.35 12.89 0.85
C ALA A 308 19.58 11.38 0.98
N GLY A 309 20.79 10.93 0.66
CA GLY A 309 21.20 9.56 0.90
C GLY A 309 21.49 9.31 2.38
N TYR A 310 21.23 8.08 2.83
CA TYR A 310 21.53 7.63 4.19
C TYR A 310 22.07 6.19 4.17
N GLY A 311 23.16 5.98 4.90
CA GLY A 311 23.78 4.66 5.01
C GLY A 311 24.47 4.20 3.70
N THR A 312 25.05 3.01 3.76
CA THR A 312 25.77 2.36 2.63
C THR A 312 24.95 1.25 1.99
N GLU A 313 24.13 0.55 2.78
CA GLU A 313 23.30 -0.54 2.28
C GLU A 313 22.00 0.00 1.64
N ARG A 314 21.73 -0.47 0.43
CA ARG A 314 20.56 -0.08 -0.36
C ARG A 314 19.97 -1.28 -1.08
N THR A 315 18.66 -1.19 -1.32
CA THR A 315 17.96 -2.08 -2.25
C THR A 315 18.24 -1.70 -3.70
N ASP A 316 17.84 -2.52 -4.66
CA ASP A 316 17.98 -2.22 -6.10
C ASP A 316 17.12 -1.00 -6.53
N MET A 317 16.09 -0.63 -5.75
CA MET A 317 15.36 0.63 -5.92
C MET A 317 16.12 1.85 -5.37
N GLY A 318 17.29 1.65 -4.75
CA GLY A 318 18.08 2.72 -4.13
C GLY A 318 17.62 3.12 -2.73
N TRP A 319 16.65 2.41 -2.14
CA TRP A 319 16.17 2.69 -0.79
C TRP A 319 17.18 2.26 0.27
N SER A 320 17.49 3.15 1.18
CA SER A 320 18.43 2.88 2.29
C SER A 320 17.81 1.94 3.32
N TRP A 321 18.65 1.09 3.89
CA TRP A 321 18.23 0.28 5.04
C TRP A 321 18.17 1.15 6.30
N THR A 322 17.00 1.20 6.92
CA THR A 322 16.74 2.00 8.12
C THR A 322 15.88 1.21 9.13
N PRO A 323 16.37 0.06 9.62
CA PRO A 323 15.58 -0.81 10.50
C PRO A 323 15.18 -0.14 11.82
N ASP A 324 15.97 0.78 12.36
CA ASP A 324 15.57 1.55 13.56
C ASP A 324 14.41 2.49 13.29
N GLY A 325 14.23 2.94 12.06
CA GLY A 325 13.12 3.82 11.68
C GLY A 325 11.75 3.15 11.81
N ILE A 326 11.60 1.86 11.45
CA ILE A 326 10.32 1.16 11.65
C ILE A 326 9.96 1.06 13.13
N LYS A 327 10.95 0.79 14.00
CA LYS A 327 10.76 0.75 15.44
C LYS A 327 10.30 2.12 15.98
N THR A 328 10.98 3.19 15.57
CA THR A 328 10.63 4.56 15.97
C THR A 328 9.21 4.91 15.54
N THR A 329 8.87 4.66 14.26
CA THR A 329 7.53 4.93 13.72
C THR A 329 6.44 4.14 14.47
N LEU A 330 6.67 2.86 14.78
CA LEU A 330 5.74 2.03 15.55
C LEU A 330 5.51 2.57 16.97
N ILE A 331 6.58 3.03 17.63
CA ILE A 331 6.50 3.63 18.97
C ILE A 331 5.71 4.94 18.93
N GLU A 332 6.00 5.82 17.98
CA GLU A 332 5.30 7.10 17.79
C GLU A 332 3.79 6.91 17.52
N ILE A 333 3.43 5.96 16.65
CA ILE A 333 2.02 5.60 16.40
C ILE A 333 1.37 5.14 17.70
N SER A 334 1.99 4.22 18.43
CA SER A 334 1.43 3.66 19.66
C SER A 334 1.29 4.70 20.78
N GLN A 335 2.22 5.64 20.88
CA GLN A 335 2.12 6.76 21.84
C GLN A 335 0.95 7.68 21.52
N LYS A 336 0.71 7.94 20.23
CA LYS A 336 -0.36 8.83 19.80
C LYS A 336 -1.73 8.15 19.80
N TYR A 337 -1.78 6.86 19.48
CA TYR A 337 -3.01 6.06 19.38
C TYR A 337 -2.89 4.78 20.24
N PRO A 338 -2.79 4.89 21.56
CA PRO A 338 -2.45 3.76 22.45
C PRO A 338 -3.48 2.63 22.45
N ASP A 339 -4.75 2.96 22.20
CA ASP A 339 -5.85 1.99 22.20
C ASP A 339 -6.05 1.27 20.85
N ILE A 340 -5.37 1.72 19.79
CA ILE A 340 -5.56 1.18 18.44
C ILE A 340 -4.42 0.19 18.13
N PRO A 341 -4.75 -1.09 17.83
CA PRO A 341 -3.74 -2.07 17.42
C PRO A 341 -3.10 -1.69 16.08
N VAL A 342 -1.81 -2.00 15.94
CA VAL A 342 -1.02 -1.72 14.73
C VAL A 342 -0.62 -3.04 14.06
N PHE A 343 -0.68 -3.05 12.73
CA PHE A 343 -0.05 -4.07 11.90
C PHE A 343 1.05 -3.44 11.05
N VAL A 344 2.22 -4.07 10.96
CA VAL A 344 3.10 -3.81 9.83
C VAL A 344 2.46 -4.51 8.63
N SER A 345 1.78 -3.73 7.81
CA SER A 345 0.98 -4.21 6.68
C SER A 345 1.81 -4.43 5.43
N GLU A 346 2.97 -3.76 5.34
CA GLU A 346 4.01 -4.04 4.34
C GLU A 346 5.39 -3.67 4.88
N ASN A 347 6.35 -4.57 4.68
CA ASN A 347 7.78 -4.32 4.75
C ASN A 347 8.50 -5.38 3.91
N GLY A 348 9.54 -4.98 3.19
CA GLY A 348 10.29 -5.88 2.32
C GLY A 348 11.38 -5.16 1.56
N SER A 349 12.13 -5.90 0.78
CA SER A 349 13.26 -5.39 0.01
C SER A 349 13.24 -5.91 -1.42
N CYS A 350 13.69 -5.06 -2.32
CA CYS A 350 13.80 -5.36 -3.75
C CYS A 350 15.23 -5.73 -4.09
N TYR A 351 15.40 -6.95 -4.63
CA TYR A 351 16.64 -7.42 -5.24
C TYR A 351 16.31 -8.26 -6.47
N ASN A 352 17.03 -8.03 -7.57
CA ASN A 352 16.78 -8.72 -8.83
C ASN A 352 17.47 -10.11 -8.84
N ASP A 353 17.11 -10.93 -7.86
CA ASP A 353 17.63 -12.29 -7.71
C ASP A 353 17.02 -13.22 -8.76
N GLY A 354 17.85 -14.10 -9.31
CA GLY A 354 17.47 -15.11 -10.30
C GLY A 354 18.02 -16.50 -9.96
N PRO A 355 17.62 -17.53 -10.77
CA PRO A 355 18.10 -18.89 -10.56
C PRO A 355 19.62 -19.02 -10.70
N SER A 356 20.25 -19.68 -9.73
CA SER A 356 21.65 -20.10 -9.79
C SER A 356 21.80 -21.43 -10.54
N GLU A 357 23.05 -21.87 -10.76
CA GLU A 357 23.35 -23.14 -11.45
C GLU A 357 22.76 -24.38 -10.76
N ASP A 358 22.54 -24.33 -9.44
CA ASP A 358 21.88 -25.39 -8.66
C ASP A 358 20.34 -25.32 -8.74
N GLY A 359 19.78 -24.36 -9.50
CA GLY A 359 18.35 -24.15 -9.67
C GLY A 359 17.65 -23.46 -8.51
N LYS A 360 18.38 -23.04 -7.47
CA LYS A 360 17.85 -22.28 -6.33
C LYS A 360 17.95 -20.77 -6.58
N ILE A 361 17.26 -20.02 -5.75
CA ILE A 361 17.34 -18.56 -5.71
C ILE A 361 18.00 -18.16 -4.38
N HIS A 362 19.26 -17.79 -4.46
CA HIS A 362 20.05 -17.34 -3.32
C HIS A 362 19.88 -15.84 -3.12
N ASP A 363 19.09 -15.44 -2.13
CA ASP A 363 18.75 -14.04 -1.87
C ASP A 363 19.14 -13.60 -0.43
N ALA A 364 20.37 -13.85 -0.07
CA ALA A 364 20.92 -13.61 1.27
C ALA A 364 20.71 -12.17 1.77
N LYS A 365 20.81 -11.17 0.89
CA LYS A 365 20.55 -9.76 1.27
C LYS A 365 19.09 -9.52 1.71
N ARG A 366 18.14 -10.21 1.08
CA ARG A 366 16.74 -10.15 1.48
C ARG A 366 16.54 -10.78 2.86
N ASP A 367 17.16 -11.94 3.10
CA ASP A 367 17.08 -12.62 4.38
C ASP A 367 17.67 -11.75 5.51
N GLU A 368 18.83 -11.12 5.28
CA GLU A 368 19.46 -10.18 6.21
C GLU A 368 18.55 -8.97 6.48
N TYR A 369 18.00 -8.34 5.43
CA TYR A 369 17.07 -7.23 5.56
C TYR A 369 15.87 -7.62 6.45
N LEU A 370 15.23 -8.75 6.16
CA LEU A 370 14.09 -9.25 6.92
C LEU A 370 14.43 -9.48 8.39
N SER A 371 15.55 -10.11 8.65
CA SER A 371 16.03 -10.38 10.02
C SER A 371 16.19 -9.10 10.84
N LEU A 372 16.76 -8.04 10.25
CA LEU A 372 16.96 -6.75 10.91
C LEU A 372 15.63 -6.03 11.18
N TYR A 373 14.75 -5.97 10.18
CA TYR A 373 13.47 -5.26 10.35
C TYR A 373 12.49 -5.98 11.28
N ILE A 374 12.43 -7.31 11.20
CA ILE A 374 11.62 -8.10 12.13
C ILE A 374 12.13 -7.97 13.57
N LYS A 375 13.48 -7.98 13.77
CA LYS A 375 14.06 -7.70 15.07
C LYS A 375 13.62 -6.34 15.64
N SER A 376 13.66 -5.28 14.81
CA SER A 376 13.19 -3.95 15.20
C SER A 376 11.70 -3.92 15.56
N CYS A 377 10.87 -4.67 14.84
CA CYS A 377 9.44 -4.84 15.18
C CYS A 377 9.26 -5.57 16.51
N VAL A 378 10.03 -6.62 16.79
CA VAL A 378 10.02 -7.35 18.08
C VAL A 378 10.46 -6.45 19.22
N GLU A 379 11.46 -5.60 19.00
CA GLU A 379 11.90 -4.62 20.02
C GLU A 379 10.80 -3.57 20.30
N ALA A 380 10.10 -3.07 19.26
CA ALA A 380 8.95 -2.19 19.44
C ALA A 380 7.82 -2.88 20.23
N TYR A 381 7.49 -4.13 19.90
CA TYR A 381 6.52 -4.93 20.64
C TYR A 381 6.92 -5.08 22.12
N LYS A 382 8.18 -5.42 22.41
CA LYS A 382 8.71 -5.54 23.78
C LYS A 382 8.69 -4.21 24.55
N SER A 383 8.72 -3.07 23.86
CA SER A 383 8.58 -1.75 24.50
C SER A 383 7.13 -1.32 24.73
N GLY A 384 6.15 -2.19 24.44
CA GLY A 384 4.74 -1.98 24.76
C GLY A 384 3.86 -1.57 23.58
N VAL A 385 4.39 -1.54 22.35
CA VAL A 385 3.58 -1.29 21.15
C VAL A 385 2.54 -2.41 20.96
N ASN A 386 1.28 -2.06 20.77
CA ASN A 386 0.18 -3.01 20.50
C ASN A 386 0.26 -3.57 19.08
N LEU A 387 1.41 -4.17 18.74
CA LEU A 387 1.68 -4.78 17.43
C LEU A 387 1.00 -6.14 17.32
N LYS A 388 0.18 -6.36 16.28
CA LYS A 388 -0.62 -7.57 16.08
C LYS A 388 -0.13 -8.48 14.98
N GLY A 389 0.68 -7.99 14.06
CA GLY A 389 1.18 -8.81 12.97
C GLY A 389 2.12 -8.06 12.05
N TYR A 390 2.77 -8.86 11.19
CA TYR A 390 3.72 -8.39 10.21
C TYR A 390 3.43 -9.08 8.88
N TYR A 391 3.21 -8.29 7.82
CA TYR A 391 3.03 -8.78 6.46
C TYR A 391 4.24 -8.41 5.63
N LEU A 392 4.93 -9.42 5.15
CA LEU A 392 6.04 -9.21 4.24
C LEU A 392 5.51 -8.79 2.85
N TRP A 393 6.11 -7.79 2.26
CA TRP A 393 5.91 -7.41 0.87
C TRP A 393 7.07 -7.90 0.00
N SER A 394 6.83 -8.83 -0.93
CA SER A 394 5.54 -9.43 -1.25
C SER A 394 5.65 -10.96 -1.32
N LEU A 395 4.54 -11.66 -1.45
CA LEU A 395 4.56 -13.11 -1.64
C LEU A 395 5.25 -13.51 -2.94
N LEU A 396 4.90 -12.87 -4.05
CA LEU A 396 5.36 -13.18 -5.41
C LEU A 396 6.17 -12.03 -5.99
N ASP A 397 7.21 -12.30 -6.78
CA ASP A 397 7.72 -11.30 -7.71
C ASP A 397 6.58 -10.88 -8.64
N ASN A 398 6.42 -9.57 -8.87
CA ASN A 398 5.24 -9.05 -9.55
C ASN A 398 5.54 -7.75 -10.32
N PHE A 399 4.51 -7.10 -10.83
CA PHE A 399 4.58 -5.83 -11.50
C PHE A 399 4.76 -4.69 -10.48
N GLU A 400 5.97 -4.11 -10.42
CA GLU A 400 6.29 -3.02 -9.49
C GLU A 400 5.99 -1.65 -10.09
N TRP A 401 4.72 -1.41 -10.37
CA TRP A 401 4.13 -0.14 -10.79
C TRP A 401 4.92 0.53 -11.94
N ALA A 402 5.39 1.77 -11.74
CA ALA A 402 6.17 2.50 -12.74
C ALA A 402 7.52 1.84 -13.10
N TRP A 403 7.99 0.88 -12.30
CA TRP A 403 9.23 0.11 -12.56
C TRP A 403 9.01 -1.14 -13.41
N GLY A 404 7.76 -1.59 -13.58
CA GLY A 404 7.46 -2.82 -14.31
C GLY A 404 7.90 -4.08 -13.57
N PHE A 405 8.48 -5.05 -14.26
CA PHE A 405 8.89 -6.34 -13.70
C PHE A 405 10.36 -6.45 -13.28
N GLU A 406 11.13 -5.37 -13.38
CA GLU A 406 12.56 -5.40 -13.02
C GLU A 406 12.78 -5.46 -11.51
N MET A 407 11.88 -4.86 -10.73
CA MET A 407 12.02 -4.74 -9.27
C MET A 407 11.30 -5.90 -8.56
N ARG A 408 12.09 -6.81 -7.96
CA ARG A 408 11.59 -8.07 -7.41
C ARG A 408 11.54 -8.05 -5.88
N PHE A 409 10.33 -7.95 -5.35
CA PHE A 409 10.07 -7.97 -3.90
C PHE A 409 9.67 -9.35 -3.36
N GLY A 410 9.35 -10.30 -4.24
CA GLY A 410 8.75 -11.57 -3.85
C GLY A 410 9.63 -12.44 -2.97
N LEU A 411 9.00 -13.15 -2.03
CA LEU A 411 9.57 -14.36 -1.41
C LEU A 411 9.66 -15.51 -2.41
N VAL A 412 8.76 -15.51 -3.38
CA VAL A 412 8.69 -16.49 -4.45
C VAL A 412 9.11 -15.83 -5.74
N HIS A 413 10.17 -16.35 -6.34
CA HIS A 413 10.59 -15.96 -7.67
C HIS A 413 9.54 -16.40 -8.70
N VAL A 414 9.17 -15.48 -9.60
CA VAL A 414 8.30 -15.76 -10.73
C VAL A 414 9.12 -15.64 -12.01
N ASP A 415 9.18 -16.70 -12.78
CA ASP A 415 9.83 -16.72 -14.09
C ASP A 415 8.84 -16.21 -15.16
N PHE A 416 8.86 -14.90 -15.41
CA PHE A 416 7.95 -14.23 -16.34
C PHE A 416 8.07 -14.71 -17.81
N LYS A 417 9.16 -15.41 -18.14
CA LYS A 417 9.42 -15.94 -19.48
C LYS A 417 9.05 -17.42 -19.63
N ASN A 418 8.85 -18.12 -18.49
CA ASN A 418 8.59 -19.54 -18.48
C ASN A 418 7.28 -19.86 -17.74
N LYS A 419 6.16 -19.49 -18.37
CA LYS A 419 4.79 -19.78 -17.89
C LYS A 419 4.57 -19.40 -16.43
N MET A 420 5.15 -18.26 -16.01
CA MET A 420 5.04 -17.76 -14.64
C MET A 420 5.43 -18.80 -13.55
N LYS A 421 6.42 -19.68 -13.83
CA LYS A 421 6.85 -20.70 -12.87
C LYS A 421 7.22 -20.05 -11.54
N ARG A 422 6.68 -20.61 -10.43
CA ARG A 422 6.96 -20.20 -9.05
C ARG A 422 8.13 -21.01 -8.48
N THR A 423 9.10 -20.34 -7.87
CA THR A 423 10.21 -20.96 -7.13
C THR A 423 10.41 -20.20 -5.82
N PRO A 424 10.12 -20.80 -4.64
CA PRO A 424 10.41 -20.15 -3.37
C PRO A 424 11.90 -19.82 -3.27
N LYS A 425 12.23 -18.61 -2.84
CA LYS A 425 13.60 -18.15 -2.60
C LYS A 425 14.11 -18.68 -1.25
N GLU A 426 15.42 -18.62 -1.00
CA GLU A 426 15.96 -19.06 0.30
C GLU A 426 15.44 -18.22 1.46
N SER A 427 15.25 -16.91 1.28
CA SER A 427 14.59 -16.04 2.27
C SER A 427 13.17 -16.49 2.62
N ALA A 428 12.42 -17.08 1.68
CA ALA A 428 11.11 -17.65 1.94
C ALA A 428 11.16 -18.81 2.93
N LEU A 429 12.19 -19.65 2.79
CA LEU A 429 12.40 -20.77 3.70
C LEU A 429 12.82 -20.29 5.08
N GLY A 430 13.70 -19.29 5.16
CA GLY A 430 14.09 -18.62 6.42
C GLY A 430 12.86 -17.99 7.12
N TYR A 431 12.04 -17.27 6.37
CA TYR A 431 10.80 -16.67 6.91
C TYR A 431 9.80 -17.73 7.41
N ARG A 432 9.63 -18.84 6.67
CA ARG A 432 8.82 -19.98 7.11
C ARG A 432 9.32 -20.54 8.44
N ASP A 433 10.63 -20.75 8.57
CA ASP A 433 11.23 -21.36 9.76
C ASP A 433 11.10 -20.40 10.97
N LEU A 434 11.17 -19.09 10.75
CA LEU A 434 10.87 -18.07 11.76
C LEU A 434 9.41 -18.16 12.24
N ILE A 435 8.44 -18.26 11.33
CA ILE A 435 7.02 -18.41 11.67
C ILE A 435 6.81 -19.68 12.49
N ARG A 436 7.39 -20.80 12.09
CA ARG A 436 7.28 -22.07 12.81
C ARG A 436 7.87 -22.00 14.21
N SER A 437 9.01 -21.37 14.36
CA SER A 437 9.67 -21.22 15.66
C SER A 437 8.89 -20.32 16.63
N SER A 438 8.11 -19.36 16.12
CA SER A 438 7.29 -18.47 16.95
C SER A 438 6.03 -19.13 17.51
N LYS A 439 5.66 -20.32 17.02
CA LYS A 439 4.50 -21.12 17.48
C LYS A 439 4.83 -22.14 18.56
N ASN A 440 6.12 -22.41 18.77
CA ASN A 440 6.65 -23.32 19.79
C ASN A 440 7.13 -22.53 21.02
#